data_4618ae6882434e6aa743894fa550681a
#
_entry.id   4618ae6882434e6aa743894fa550681a
#
_cell.length_a   1.000
_cell.length_b   1.000
_cell.length_c   1.000
_cell.angle_alpha   90.00
_cell.angle_beta   90.00
_cell.angle_gamma   90.00
#
_symmetry.space_group_name_H-M   'P 1'
#
loop_
_entity.id
_entity.type
_entity.pdbx_description
1 polymer ?
#
loop_
_entity_poly.entity_id
_entity_poly.type
_entity_poly.pdbx_seq_one_letter_code
_entity_poly.pdbx_strand_id
1 'polypeptide(L)'
;MTTEQEIAAARRDTIGDALRRAAACHRDRIALAFADRRWSYTALDQAADRIARRLLGAGLARGDRVVAFGRNSDAYLLAWLGCVRAGLVHVPANYALNAEELGYIARQSGAAAILYQPALAATATAVRDGLGLRFAATIDAGHETGGLADILATATDAQWAPTDGADPAGGLDENDLVQIIYTSGTTAAPKGAMMTHRAQLAEYLSCIQALDFSAGDRGLAALPLYHTAQMHAFCMPQLLVGSYTRLIEAPDPALVLRLIEEERLTSFFAPPTVWIGLLRHPDFDRRDLTSLRRAYYGAAIMPLPVLEELQRRLPSAGLYNCYGQSEIGPLATVLRPEEHAARPSSVGRPVPLVQTRVVDADMRDVPPGERGEIVHRSPQLLLGYWDKPEETAAAFAGGWFHSGDVGTMDEEGYIAVVDRVKDVINTGGVLVASREVEDALFSHPAVAEVAVIALPDPKWIEAIAAIVVLRDGAALDAGAAEETLIAHARDRLAPYKLPKRVILAESLPKNPSGKLLKRELRARYGGRADAVPGVG
;
A
#
# COMPACT_ATOMS: atom_id res chain seq x y z
N MET A 1 17.40 36.56 -11.47
CA MET A 1 17.01 35.40 -12.30
C MET A 1 16.99 35.82 -13.75
N THR A 2 17.36 34.96 -14.68
CA THR A 2 17.12 35.20 -16.12
C THR A 2 15.64 34.99 -16.45
N THR A 3 15.15 35.52 -17.57
CA THR A 3 13.76 35.32 -18.01
C THR A 3 13.41 33.80 -18.12
N GLU A 4 14.36 32.97 -18.56
CA GLU A 4 14.16 31.51 -18.61
C GLU A 4 13.96 30.91 -17.20
N GLN A 5 14.73 31.37 -16.22
CA GLN A 5 14.57 30.94 -14.81
C GLN A 5 13.23 31.39 -14.23
N GLU A 6 12.76 32.60 -14.59
CA GLU A 6 11.45 33.11 -14.17
C GLU A 6 10.31 32.28 -14.78
N ILE A 7 10.41 31.96 -16.08
CA ILE A 7 9.44 31.09 -16.78
C ILE A 7 9.44 29.69 -16.15
N ALA A 8 10.61 29.09 -15.91
CA ALA A 8 10.73 27.78 -15.29
C ALA A 8 10.09 27.76 -13.88
N ALA A 9 10.37 28.78 -13.07
CA ALA A 9 9.77 28.93 -11.74
C ALA A 9 8.23 29.09 -11.79
N ALA A 10 7.71 29.84 -12.77
CA ALA A 10 6.27 30.03 -12.96
C ALA A 10 5.55 28.75 -13.44
N ARG A 11 6.25 27.87 -14.15
CA ARG A 11 5.72 26.61 -14.68
C ARG A 11 5.96 25.41 -13.78
N ARG A 12 6.76 25.57 -12.72
CA ARG A 12 7.10 24.50 -11.78
C ARG A 12 5.84 23.88 -11.17
N ASP A 13 5.77 22.57 -11.17
CA ASP A 13 4.70 21.80 -10.54
C ASP A 13 5.27 20.62 -9.74
N THR A 14 5.58 20.88 -8.47
CA THR A 14 5.99 19.86 -7.51
C THR A 14 4.84 19.50 -6.57
N ILE A 15 4.97 18.40 -5.85
CA ILE A 15 4.01 18.03 -4.78
C ILE A 15 3.91 19.14 -3.74
N GLY A 16 5.04 19.80 -3.43
CA GLY A 16 5.06 20.95 -2.54
C GLY A 16 4.26 22.13 -3.07
N ASP A 17 4.34 22.43 -4.38
CA ASP A 17 3.54 23.48 -5.00
C ASP A 17 2.06 23.13 -5.03
N ALA A 18 1.72 21.87 -5.27
CA ALA A 18 0.33 21.38 -5.23
C ALA A 18 -0.28 21.54 -3.81
N LEU A 19 0.49 21.24 -2.76
CA LEU A 19 0.05 21.47 -1.38
C LEU A 19 -0.16 22.97 -1.09
N ARG A 20 0.74 23.86 -1.55
CA ARG A 20 0.58 25.32 -1.42
C ARG A 20 -0.70 25.81 -2.09
N ARG A 21 -1.01 25.32 -3.30
CA ARG A 21 -2.27 25.64 -3.98
C ARG A 21 -3.47 25.21 -3.18
N ALA A 22 -3.46 23.97 -2.65
CA ALA A 22 -4.53 23.46 -1.79
C ALA A 22 -4.68 24.33 -0.53
N ALA A 23 -3.57 24.71 0.11
CA ALA A 23 -3.58 25.59 1.28
C ALA A 23 -4.11 26.99 0.96
N ALA A 24 -3.76 27.56 -0.19
CA ALA A 24 -4.30 28.86 -0.63
C ALA A 24 -5.82 28.82 -0.87
N CYS A 25 -6.34 27.69 -1.40
CA CYS A 25 -7.77 27.51 -1.68
C CYS A 25 -8.60 27.19 -0.42
N HIS A 26 -8.05 26.42 0.52
CA HIS A 26 -8.82 25.84 1.63
C HIS A 26 -8.47 26.39 3.01
N ARG A 27 -7.39 27.15 3.13
CA ARG A 27 -6.95 27.95 4.29
C ARG A 27 -7.22 27.32 5.67
N ASP A 28 -8.30 27.80 6.32
CA ASP A 28 -8.63 27.45 7.70
C ASP A 28 -9.42 26.14 7.83
N ARG A 29 -9.77 25.50 6.71
CA ARG A 29 -10.37 24.17 6.77
C ARG A 29 -9.39 23.18 7.39
N ILE A 30 -9.90 22.29 8.22
CA ILE A 30 -9.10 21.21 8.78
C ILE A 30 -8.77 20.21 7.66
N ALA A 31 -7.48 20.06 7.40
CA ALA A 31 -6.94 19.10 6.43
C ALA A 31 -6.69 17.74 7.06
N LEU A 32 -6.12 17.72 8.28
CA LEU A 32 -5.66 16.52 8.96
C LEU A 32 -6.04 16.58 10.44
N ALA A 33 -6.46 15.43 10.98
CA ALA A 33 -6.59 15.23 12.41
C ALA A 33 -5.91 13.92 12.83
N PHE A 34 -5.14 13.97 13.92
CA PHE A 34 -4.51 12.82 14.55
C PHE A 34 -4.59 12.96 16.07
N ALA A 35 -5.08 11.94 16.76
CA ALA A 35 -5.42 12.02 18.17
C ALA A 35 -6.29 13.25 18.47
N ASP A 36 -5.83 14.17 19.28
CA ASP A 36 -6.47 15.44 19.65
C ASP A 36 -5.98 16.63 18.81
N ARG A 37 -4.93 16.47 18.01
CA ARG A 37 -4.36 17.53 17.15
C ARG A 37 -5.15 17.70 15.86
N ARG A 38 -5.31 18.96 15.45
CA ARG A 38 -5.99 19.37 14.22
C ARG A 38 -5.11 20.34 13.44
N TRP A 39 -4.92 20.06 12.16
CA TRP A 39 -4.11 20.88 11.24
C TRP A 39 -5.02 21.48 10.19
N SER A 40 -5.08 22.82 10.14
CA SER A 40 -5.66 23.48 8.98
C SER A 40 -4.74 23.34 7.77
N TYR A 41 -5.25 23.59 6.58
CA TYR A 41 -4.45 23.58 5.35
C TYR A 41 -3.28 24.56 5.44
N THR A 42 -3.52 25.77 5.95
CA THR A 42 -2.47 26.78 6.19
C THR A 42 -1.42 26.28 7.17
N ALA A 43 -1.85 25.70 8.30
CA ALA A 43 -0.92 25.19 9.32
C ALA A 43 -0.08 24.02 8.78
N LEU A 44 -0.68 23.13 7.99
CA LEU A 44 0.00 21.99 7.38
C LEU A 44 1.11 22.45 6.39
N ASP A 45 0.79 23.41 5.53
CA ASP A 45 1.73 23.98 4.55
C ASP A 45 2.89 24.70 5.24
N GLN A 46 2.60 25.52 6.25
CA GLN A 46 3.61 26.21 7.03
C GLN A 46 4.52 25.26 7.81
N ALA A 47 3.95 24.18 8.38
CA ALA A 47 4.73 23.14 9.06
C ALA A 47 5.70 22.44 8.10
N ALA A 48 5.24 22.13 6.87
CA ALA A 48 6.09 21.56 5.84
C ALA A 48 7.29 22.48 5.51
N ASP A 49 7.06 23.80 5.39
CA ASP A 49 8.13 24.78 5.17
C ASP A 49 9.15 24.81 6.32
N ARG A 50 8.68 24.78 7.56
CA ARG A 50 9.57 24.81 8.73
C ARG A 50 10.42 23.55 8.84
N ILE A 51 9.82 22.40 8.61
CA ILE A 51 10.55 21.13 8.60
C ILE A 51 11.60 21.14 7.48
N ALA A 52 11.24 21.59 6.28
CA ALA A 52 12.17 21.72 5.17
C ALA A 52 13.38 22.59 5.54
N ARG A 53 13.16 23.78 6.10
CA ARG A 53 14.22 24.69 6.55
C ARG A 53 15.10 24.07 7.64
N ARG A 54 14.49 23.35 8.59
CA ARG A 54 15.23 22.67 9.65
C ARG A 54 16.13 21.57 9.10
N LEU A 55 15.64 20.76 8.16
CA LEU A 55 16.42 19.69 7.55
C LEU A 55 17.59 20.25 6.73
N LEU A 56 17.35 21.28 5.92
CA LEU A 56 18.41 21.98 5.16
C LEU A 56 19.40 22.67 6.10
N GLY A 57 18.92 23.34 7.17
CA GLY A 57 19.75 23.97 8.19
C GLY A 57 20.59 22.97 9.02
N ALA A 58 20.19 21.71 9.07
CA ALA A 58 20.97 20.61 9.66
C ALA A 58 22.07 20.08 8.72
N GLY A 59 22.28 20.71 7.56
CA GLY A 59 23.34 20.36 6.61
C GLY A 59 22.95 19.27 5.60
N LEU A 60 21.65 18.92 5.50
CA LEU A 60 21.18 18.09 4.41
C LEU A 60 21.08 18.90 3.11
N ALA A 61 21.42 18.27 1.99
CA ALA A 61 21.40 18.86 0.66
C ALA A 61 20.32 18.19 -0.19
N ARG A 62 19.84 18.89 -1.21
CA ARG A 62 18.90 18.31 -2.19
C ARG A 62 19.42 17.00 -2.74
N GLY A 63 18.50 16.05 -2.92
CA GLY A 63 18.82 14.70 -3.34
C GLY A 63 19.36 13.81 -2.22
N ASP A 64 19.62 14.32 -1.01
CA ASP A 64 19.94 13.47 0.13
C ASP A 64 18.75 12.59 0.50
N ARG A 65 19.02 11.30 0.75
CA ARG A 65 18.01 10.33 1.15
C ARG A 65 17.82 10.38 2.65
N VAL A 66 16.55 10.45 3.06
CA VAL A 66 16.12 10.53 4.47
C VAL A 66 15.23 9.34 4.78
N VAL A 67 15.71 8.41 5.59
CA VAL A 67 14.91 7.28 6.05
C VAL A 67 13.86 7.78 7.04
N ALA A 68 12.59 7.43 6.83
CA ALA A 68 11.50 7.68 7.76
C ALA A 68 11.05 6.35 8.39
N PHE A 69 11.26 6.24 9.71
CA PHE A 69 11.05 5.02 10.48
C PHE A 69 10.07 5.25 11.62
N GLY A 70 8.79 4.97 11.37
CA GLY A 70 7.73 5.26 12.32
C GLY A 70 6.39 4.66 11.93
N ARG A 71 5.47 4.65 12.89
CA ARG A 71 4.05 4.35 12.70
C ARG A 71 3.32 5.58 12.16
N ASN A 72 2.05 5.40 11.83
CA ASN A 72 1.20 6.52 11.43
C ASN A 72 1.12 7.59 12.52
N SER A 73 1.41 8.81 12.12
CA SER A 73 1.18 10.01 12.92
C SER A 73 1.13 11.24 11.99
N ASP A 74 0.60 12.34 12.47
CA ASP A 74 0.69 13.62 11.78
C ASP A 74 2.16 14.02 11.58
N ALA A 75 3.01 13.74 12.56
CA ALA A 75 4.45 13.97 12.47
C ALA A 75 5.10 13.18 11.32
N TYR A 76 4.68 11.93 11.10
CA TYR A 76 5.17 11.13 9.97
C TYR A 76 4.78 11.75 8.62
N LEU A 77 3.52 12.17 8.47
CA LEU A 77 3.07 12.86 7.26
C LEU A 77 3.79 14.21 7.05
N LEU A 78 3.98 14.97 8.12
CA LEU A 78 4.72 16.24 8.07
C LEU A 78 6.20 16.04 7.73
N ALA A 79 6.84 14.97 8.19
CA ALA A 79 8.20 14.63 7.80
C ALA A 79 8.30 14.36 6.29
N TRP A 80 7.33 13.62 5.71
CA TRP A 80 7.21 13.46 4.26
C TRP A 80 7.08 14.80 3.54
N LEU A 81 6.13 15.65 3.95
CA LEU A 81 5.89 16.94 3.33
C LEU A 81 7.11 17.89 3.43
N GLY A 82 7.82 17.84 4.56
CA GLY A 82 9.06 18.58 4.75
C GLY A 82 10.19 18.12 3.84
N CYS A 83 10.38 16.80 3.68
CA CYS A 83 11.34 16.23 2.72
C CYS A 83 11.02 16.66 1.29
N VAL A 84 9.76 16.51 0.88
CA VAL A 84 9.26 16.95 -0.44
C VAL A 84 9.59 18.42 -0.71
N ARG A 85 9.31 19.28 0.27
CA ARG A 85 9.51 20.73 0.18
C ARG A 85 10.99 21.12 0.14
N ALA A 86 11.84 20.33 0.79
CA ALA A 86 13.30 20.56 0.84
C ALA A 86 14.04 19.98 -0.38
N GLY A 87 13.37 19.23 -1.25
CA GLY A 87 14.03 18.47 -2.32
C GLY A 87 14.86 17.30 -1.81
N LEU A 88 14.50 16.75 -0.65
CA LEU A 88 15.10 15.56 -0.09
C LEU A 88 14.34 14.33 -0.58
N VAL A 89 15.04 13.21 -0.71
CA VAL A 89 14.45 11.95 -1.14
C VAL A 89 13.99 11.15 0.09
N HIS A 90 12.69 11.06 0.28
CA HIS A 90 12.09 10.30 1.37
C HIS A 90 12.21 8.79 1.13
N VAL A 91 12.67 8.06 2.14
CA VAL A 91 12.82 6.60 2.11
C VAL A 91 11.96 6.00 3.23
N PRO A 92 10.68 5.67 2.96
CA PRO A 92 9.81 5.10 3.97
C PRO A 92 10.26 3.69 4.35
N ALA A 93 10.35 3.43 5.65
CA ALA A 93 10.73 2.13 6.19
C ALA A 93 9.62 1.56 7.09
N ASN A 94 9.36 0.27 6.95
CA ASN A 94 8.41 -0.43 7.82
C ASN A 94 8.92 -0.40 9.27
N TYR A 95 8.11 0.09 10.20
CA TYR A 95 8.45 0.22 11.62
C TYR A 95 8.74 -1.12 12.32
N ALA A 96 8.36 -2.25 11.73
CA ALA A 96 8.60 -3.58 12.27
C ALA A 96 9.97 -4.17 11.87
N LEU A 97 10.75 -3.48 11.05
CA LEU A 97 12.08 -3.92 10.65
C LEU A 97 13.04 -3.93 11.84
N ASN A 98 13.89 -4.95 11.90
CA ASN A 98 15.01 -4.99 12.83
C ASN A 98 16.19 -4.11 12.34
N ALA A 99 17.25 -4.00 13.14
CA ALA A 99 18.37 -3.12 12.84
C ALA A 99 19.15 -3.55 11.56
N GLU A 100 19.23 -4.84 11.26
CA GLU A 100 19.89 -5.36 10.08
C GLU A 100 19.12 -5.01 8.81
N GLU A 101 17.81 -5.26 8.80
CA GLU A 101 16.90 -4.96 7.69
C GLU A 101 16.80 -3.47 7.42
N LEU A 102 16.64 -2.65 8.47
CA LEU A 102 16.63 -1.19 8.36
C LEU A 102 18.00 -0.68 7.89
N GLY A 103 19.09 -1.27 8.40
CA GLY A 103 20.45 -0.97 8.00
C GLY A 103 20.73 -1.30 6.53
N TYR A 104 20.12 -2.36 6.01
CA TYR A 104 20.16 -2.64 4.57
C TYR A 104 19.53 -1.52 3.75
N ILE A 105 18.32 -1.10 4.09
CA ILE A 105 17.61 -0.01 3.40
C ILE A 105 18.42 1.29 3.45
N ALA A 106 18.91 1.66 4.63
CA ALA A 106 19.67 2.89 4.81
C ALA A 106 21.00 2.87 4.02
N ARG A 107 21.70 1.74 4.00
CA ARG A 107 22.96 1.57 3.25
C ARG A 107 22.72 1.57 1.74
N GLN A 108 21.77 0.76 1.27
CA GLN A 108 21.50 0.60 -0.15
C GLN A 108 20.95 1.89 -0.79
N SER A 109 20.09 2.64 -0.06
CA SER A 109 19.66 3.96 -0.51
C SER A 109 20.74 5.03 -0.43
N GLY A 110 21.84 4.78 0.27
CA GLY A 110 22.86 5.79 0.58
C GLY A 110 22.27 6.91 1.44
N ALA A 111 21.49 6.55 2.46
CA ALA A 111 20.83 7.51 3.33
C ALA A 111 21.81 8.44 4.03
N ALA A 112 21.48 9.73 4.08
CA ALA A 112 22.21 10.74 4.81
C ALA A 112 21.66 10.97 6.22
N ALA A 113 20.37 10.68 6.40
CA ALA A 113 19.66 10.94 7.65
C ALA A 113 18.61 9.87 7.95
N ILE A 114 18.20 9.83 9.22
CA ILE A 114 17.07 9.04 9.70
C ILE A 114 16.16 9.87 10.59
N LEU A 115 14.87 9.87 10.28
CA LEU A 115 13.80 10.41 11.11
C LEU A 115 13.03 9.24 11.72
N TYR A 116 12.85 9.21 13.03
CA TYR A 116 12.30 8.06 13.71
C TYR A 116 11.36 8.41 14.87
N GLN A 117 10.41 7.54 15.16
CA GLN A 117 9.61 7.67 16.39
C GLN A 117 10.43 7.31 17.63
N PRO A 118 10.25 7.99 18.78
CA PRO A 118 10.97 7.71 20.02
C PRO A 118 10.92 6.24 20.46
N ALA A 119 9.77 5.58 20.29
CA ALA A 119 9.60 4.15 20.62
C ALA A 119 10.51 3.22 19.80
N LEU A 120 11.06 3.68 18.67
CA LEU A 120 11.94 2.93 17.77
C LEU A 120 13.40 3.37 17.86
N ALA A 121 13.74 4.19 18.87
CA ALA A 121 15.05 4.81 19.02
C ALA A 121 16.20 3.80 19.08
N ALA A 122 16.04 2.66 19.74
CA ALA A 122 17.10 1.65 19.86
C ALA A 122 17.54 1.14 18.48
N THR A 123 16.59 0.77 17.61
CA THR A 123 16.86 0.30 16.25
C THR A 123 17.43 1.43 15.38
N ALA A 124 16.83 2.62 15.44
CA ALA A 124 17.27 3.78 14.65
C ALA A 124 18.68 4.25 15.02
N THR A 125 19.01 4.28 16.33
CA THR A 125 20.35 4.67 16.83
C THR A 125 21.42 3.67 16.39
N ALA A 126 21.13 2.37 16.49
CA ALA A 126 22.05 1.33 16.02
C ALA A 126 22.37 1.50 14.53
N VAL A 127 21.39 1.82 13.70
CA VAL A 127 21.60 2.07 12.25
C VAL A 127 22.36 3.37 12.02
N ARG A 128 22.00 4.45 12.73
CA ARG A 128 22.69 5.75 12.63
C ARG A 128 24.19 5.58 12.92
N ASP A 129 24.52 4.97 14.05
CA ASP A 129 25.89 4.83 14.54
C ASP A 129 26.69 3.86 13.67
N GLY A 130 26.08 2.75 13.27
CA GLY A 130 26.72 1.75 12.40
C GLY A 130 27.02 2.24 10.99
N LEU A 131 26.27 3.23 10.48
CA LEU A 131 26.47 3.80 9.13
C LEU A 131 27.03 5.22 9.15
N GLY A 132 27.19 5.86 10.31
CA GLY A 132 27.66 7.24 10.42
C GLY A 132 26.74 8.24 9.75
N LEU A 133 25.40 8.10 9.90
CA LEU A 133 24.45 9.01 9.29
C LEU A 133 24.66 10.45 9.82
N ARG A 134 24.68 11.42 8.89
CA ARG A 134 24.97 12.83 9.20
C ARG A 134 23.96 13.50 10.12
N PHE A 135 22.71 13.06 10.05
CA PHE A 135 21.61 13.63 10.85
C PHE A 135 20.64 12.55 11.32
N ALA A 136 20.15 12.71 12.53
CA ALA A 136 19.06 11.89 13.07
C ALA A 136 18.18 12.76 13.96
N ALA A 137 16.86 12.60 13.86
CA ALA A 137 15.91 13.33 14.69
C ALA A 137 14.66 12.49 14.94
N THR A 138 14.00 12.75 16.07
CA THR A 138 12.69 12.21 16.37
C THR A 138 11.62 12.93 15.57
N ILE A 139 10.60 12.19 15.09
CA ILE A 139 9.44 12.74 14.37
C ILE A 139 8.21 12.94 15.26
N ASP A 140 8.31 12.64 16.56
CA ASP A 140 7.17 12.79 17.47
C ASP A 140 7.30 14.03 18.36
N ALA A 141 6.13 14.60 18.71
CA ALA A 141 6.04 15.72 19.63
C ALA A 141 6.10 15.20 21.06
N GLY A 142 7.15 15.48 21.79
CA GLY A 142 6.93 15.42 23.20
C GLY A 142 8.07 15.11 24.14
N HIS A 143 9.24 14.66 23.75
CA HIS A 143 10.19 14.20 24.75
C HIS A 143 11.67 14.57 24.58
N GLU A 144 12.10 15.14 23.47
CA GLU A 144 13.50 15.54 23.31
C GLU A 144 13.64 16.92 22.67
N THR A 145 14.40 17.80 23.32
CA THR A 145 14.82 19.07 22.72
C THR A 145 15.70 18.81 21.52
N GLY A 146 15.28 19.26 20.33
CA GLY A 146 16.06 19.18 19.11
C GLY A 146 15.46 18.33 17.96
N GLY A 147 14.34 17.63 18.17
CA GLY A 147 13.60 16.93 17.14
C GLY A 147 12.71 17.85 16.28
N LEU A 148 11.79 17.26 15.51
CA LEU A 148 10.69 18.00 14.89
C LEU A 148 9.59 18.38 15.90
N ALA A 149 9.77 18.01 17.17
CA ALA A 149 8.86 18.22 18.28
C ALA A 149 8.40 19.67 18.45
N ASP A 150 9.34 20.62 18.37
CA ASP A 150 9.03 22.05 18.53
C ASP A 150 8.08 22.57 17.46
N ILE A 151 8.17 22.01 16.25
CA ILE A 151 7.28 22.35 15.13
C ILE A 151 5.87 21.78 15.37
N LEU A 152 5.77 20.59 15.95
CA LEU A 152 4.51 19.94 16.25
C LEU A 152 3.80 20.55 17.46
N ALA A 153 4.56 21.00 18.48
CA ALA A 153 4.04 21.64 19.67
C ALA A 153 3.33 22.97 19.40
N THR A 154 3.75 23.69 18.35
CA THR A 154 3.19 24.99 17.96
C THR A 154 1.99 24.87 16.99
N ALA A 155 1.57 23.66 16.63
CA ALA A 155 0.46 23.44 15.70
C ALA A 155 -0.89 24.00 16.15
N THR A 156 -1.07 24.17 17.45
CA THR A 156 -2.33 24.65 18.05
C THR A 156 -2.41 26.17 18.14
N ASP A 157 -1.31 26.90 17.97
CA ASP A 157 -1.29 28.36 18.06
C ASP A 157 -1.43 28.99 16.68
N ALA A 158 -2.51 29.72 16.48
CA ALA A 158 -2.86 30.42 15.23
C ALA A 158 -1.90 31.59 14.84
N GLN A 159 -0.76 31.72 15.52
CA GLN A 159 0.19 32.81 15.31
C GLN A 159 1.53 32.32 14.75
N TRP A 160 1.48 31.78 13.56
CA TRP A 160 2.71 31.49 12.83
C TRP A 160 3.11 32.71 12.01
N ALA A 161 4.17 33.41 12.42
CA ALA A 161 4.72 34.46 11.60
C ALA A 161 5.18 33.90 10.24
N PRO A 162 4.99 34.63 9.13
CA PRO A 162 5.56 34.26 7.85
C PRO A 162 7.06 33.96 7.99
N THR A 163 7.51 32.88 7.39
CA THR A 163 8.93 32.56 7.36
C THR A 163 9.62 33.52 6.40
N ASP A 164 10.29 34.55 6.93
CA ASP A 164 11.15 35.43 6.13
C ASP A 164 12.34 34.61 5.62
N GLY A 165 12.46 34.46 4.32
CA GLY A 165 13.59 33.78 3.68
C GLY A 165 13.28 33.15 2.33
N ALA A 166 14.33 32.72 1.63
CA ALA A 166 14.20 32.07 0.33
C ALA A 166 13.29 30.82 0.39
N ASP A 167 12.51 30.61 -0.68
CA ASP A 167 11.68 29.42 -0.83
C ASP A 167 12.55 28.13 -0.72
N PRO A 168 12.32 27.25 0.27
CA PRO A 168 13.08 26.00 0.39
C PRO A 168 12.94 25.10 -0.84
N ALA A 169 11.86 25.26 -1.60
CA ALA A 169 11.62 24.55 -2.86
C ALA A 169 12.25 25.26 -4.09
N GLY A 170 12.90 26.42 -3.91
CA GLY A 170 13.50 27.17 -5.03
C GLY A 170 14.48 26.32 -5.86
N GLY A 171 14.25 26.18 -7.18
CA GLY A 171 15.07 25.38 -8.11
C GLY A 171 14.79 23.88 -8.10
N LEU A 172 13.71 23.39 -7.48
CA LEU A 172 13.23 22.03 -7.70
C LEU A 172 12.56 21.92 -9.07
N ASP A 173 12.64 20.70 -9.63
CA ASP A 173 12.03 20.31 -10.90
C ASP A 173 11.04 19.17 -10.67
N GLU A 174 10.03 19.06 -11.53
CA GLU A 174 9.02 18.01 -11.46
C GLU A 174 9.58 16.61 -11.68
N ASN A 175 10.75 16.49 -12.33
CA ASN A 175 11.44 15.23 -12.57
C ASN A 175 12.44 14.87 -11.45
N ASP A 176 12.61 15.73 -10.46
CA ASP A 176 13.44 15.41 -9.30
C ASP A 176 12.89 14.19 -8.57
N LEU A 177 13.82 13.33 -8.12
CA LEU A 177 13.49 12.18 -7.30
C LEU A 177 12.97 12.64 -5.93
N VAL A 178 11.79 12.15 -5.55
CA VAL A 178 11.15 12.54 -4.28
C VAL A 178 11.06 11.39 -3.29
N GLN A 179 11.07 10.16 -3.78
CA GLN A 179 10.94 9.00 -2.92
C GLN A 179 11.62 7.76 -3.49
N ILE A 180 12.17 6.91 -2.61
CA ILE A 180 12.61 5.55 -2.93
C ILE A 180 11.82 4.59 -2.04
N ILE A 181 10.95 3.79 -2.66
CA ILE A 181 10.04 2.89 -1.97
C ILE A 181 10.58 1.48 -2.08
N TYR A 182 10.93 0.87 -0.93
CA TYR A 182 11.42 -0.50 -0.91
C TYR A 182 10.28 -1.50 -0.99
N THR A 183 10.27 -2.27 -2.08
CA THR A 183 9.31 -3.36 -2.30
C THR A 183 9.99 -4.71 -2.05
N SER A 184 9.26 -5.64 -1.42
CA SER A 184 9.70 -7.02 -1.27
C SER A 184 9.59 -7.71 -2.63
N GLY A 185 10.63 -7.59 -3.44
CA GLY A 185 10.72 -8.26 -4.74
C GLY A 185 10.70 -9.79 -4.63
N THR A 186 10.70 -10.44 -5.78
CA THR A 186 10.83 -11.90 -5.91
C THR A 186 12.23 -12.41 -5.57
N THR A 187 13.22 -11.51 -5.51
CA THR A 187 14.62 -11.76 -5.16
C THR A 187 14.85 -11.67 -3.64
N ALA A 188 16.00 -12.15 -3.18
CA ALA A 188 16.33 -12.24 -1.76
C ALA A 188 16.33 -10.90 -1.01
N ALA A 189 16.62 -9.78 -1.68
CA ALA A 189 16.71 -8.45 -1.07
C ALA A 189 15.63 -7.48 -1.62
N PRO A 190 15.11 -6.55 -0.81
CA PRO A 190 14.18 -5.51 -1.25
C PRO A 190 14.80 -4.59 -2.31
N LYS A 191 13.97 -4.11 -3.25
CA LYS A 191 14.36 -3.17 -4.31
C LYS A 191 13.73 -1.81 -4.06
N GLY A 192 14.50 -0.73 -4.25
CA GLY A 192 14.03 0.63 -4.09
C GLY A 192 13.45 1.21 -5.38
N ALA A 193 12.13 1.30 -5.50
CA ALA A 193 11.44 1.94 -6.62
C ALA A 193 11.58 3.46 -6.54
N MET A 194 12.12 4.10 -7.59
CA MET A 194 12.38 5.54 -7.64
C MET A 194 11.16 6.30 -8.17
N MET A 195 10.61 7.22 -7.38
CA MET A 195 9.44 8.03 -7.74
C MET A 195 9.80 9.51 -7.82
N THR A 196 9.36 10.18 -8.89
CA THR A 196 9.52 11.64 -9.07
C THR A 196 8.28 12.40 -8.61
N HIS A 197 8.40 13.73 -8.47
CA HIS A 197 7.23 14.60 -8.26
C HIS A 197 6.20 14.41 -9.37
N ARG A 198 6.64 14.38 -10.62
CA ARG A 198 5.77 14.20 -11.80
C ARG A 198 5.00 12.89 -11.77
N ALA A 199 5.69 11.78 -11.45
CA ALA A 199 5.04 10.47 -11.39
C ALA A 199 3.96 10.44 -10.29
N GLN A 200 4.26 10.97 -9.11
CA GLN A 200 3.31 11.02 -8.00
C GLN A 200 2.14 11.97 -8.28
N LEU A 201 2.38 13.14 -8.90
CA LEU A 201 1.29 14.05 -9.28
C LEU A 201 0.36 13.44 -10.33
N ALA A 202 0.91 12.71 -11.31
CA ALA A 202 0.11 11.97 -12.28
C ALA A 202 -0.77 10.91 -11.59
N GLU A 203 -0.21 10.18 -10.61
CA GLU A 203 -0.97 9.26 -9.76
C GLU A 203 -2.10 9.97 -9.01
N TYR A 204 -1.81 11.10 -8.36
CA TYR A 204 -2.82 11.83 -7.58
C TYR A 204 -3.98 12.30 -8.44
N LEU A 205 -3.72 12.77 -9.66
CA LEU A 205 -4.77 13.16 -10.60
C LEU A 205 -5.63 11.97 -11.02
N SER A 206 -5.00 10.83 -11.31
CA SER A 206 -5.73 9.58 -11.62
C SER A 206 -6.59 9.13 -10.45
N CYS A 207 -6.07 9.16 -9.21
CA CYS A 207 -6.81 8.81 -8.01
C CYS A 207 -8.00 9.75 -7.76
N ILE A 208 -7.81 11.07 -7.89
CA ILE A 208 -8.87 12.05 -7.70
C ILE A 208 -10.07 11.74 -8.60
N GLN A 209 -9.81 11.46 -9.87
CA GLN A 209 -10.87 11.17 -10.84
C GLN A 209 -11.46 9.77 -10.64
N ALA A 210 -10.62 8.73 -10.53
CA ALA A 210 -11.08 7.34 -10.52
C ALA A 210 -11.80 6.96 -9.21
N LEU A 211 -11.43 7.59 -8.10
CA LEU A 211 -11.98 7.33 -6.76
C LEU A 211 -13.01 8.37 -6.30
N ASP A 212 -13.39 9.29 -7.20
CA ASP A 212 -14.40 10.35 -6.97
C ASP A 212 -14.09 11.23 -5.75
N PHE A 213 -12.82 11.59 -5.52
CA PHE A 213 -12.47 12.45 -4.40
C PHE A 213 -12.92 13.89 -4.60
N SER A 214 -13.40 14.49 -3.54
CA SER A 214 -13.92 15.87 -3.52
C SER A 214 -13.57 16.58 -2.22
N ALA A 215 -13.63 17.91 -2.24
CA ALA A 215 -13.42 18.73 -1.05
C ALA A 215 -14.43 18.47 0.08
N GLY A 216 -15.58 17.86 -0.23
CA GLY A 216 -16.60 17.50 0.76
C GLY A 216 -16.32 16.19 1.49
N ASP A 217 -15.28 15.46 1.12
CA ASP A 217 -14.98 14.16 1.71
C ASP A 217 -14.32 14.27 3.08
N ARG A 218 -14.58 13.25 3.89
CA ARG A 218 -14.00 13.04 5.21
C ARG A 218 -13.45 11.63 5.26
N GLY A 219 -12.16 11.51 4.88
CA GLY A 219 -11.49 10.22 4.76
C GLY A 219 -10.95 9.70 6.10
N LEU A 220 -10.99 8.39 6.30
CA LEU A 220 -10.27 7.70 7.36
C LEU A 220 -8.99 7.08 6.80
N ALA A 221 -7.84 7.46 7.33
CA ALA A 221 -6.54 6.90 7.01
C ALA A 221 -6.05 6.05 8.19
N ALA A 222 -6.08 4.72 8.04
CA ALA A 222 -5.75 3.78 9.09
C ALA A 222 -4.62 2.81 8.72
N LEU A 223 -4.32 2.67 7.41
CA LEU A 223 -3.25 1.79 6.97
C LEU A 223 -1.89 2.51 7.00
N PRO A 224 -0.77 1.76 7.01
CA PRO A 224 0.54 2.37 7.17
C PRO A 224 0.89 3.39 6.08
N LEU A 225 1.28 4.60 6.48
CA LEU A 225 1.73 5.66 5.56
C LEU A 225 3.08 5.36 4.89
N TYR A 226 3.88 4.43 5.44
CA TYR A 226 5.09 3.97 4.74
C TYR A 226 4.78 3.09 3.52
N HIS A 227 3.53 2.66 3.35
CA HIS A 227 3.02 1.99 2.16
C HIS A 227 2.39 2.98 1.20
N THR A 228 2.63 2.75 -0.10
CA THR A 228 2.14 3.60 -1.19
C THR A 228 0.62 3.75 -1.20
N ALA A 229 -0.13 2.68 -0.96
CA ALA A 229 -1.58 2.72 -1.06
C ALA A 229 -2.20 3.79 -0.17
N GLN A 230 -1.95 3.77 1.15
CA GLN A 230 -2.54 4.76 2.05
C GLN A 230 -2.00 6.17 1.79
N MET A 231 -0.69 6.31 1.58
CA MET A 231 -0.05 7.60 1.39
C MET A 231 -0.45 8.22 0.04
N HIS A 232 -0.30 7.50 -1.06
CA HIS A 232 -0.32 8.08 -2.40
C HIS A 232 -1.62 7.85 -3.16
N ALA A 233 -2.37 6.75 -2.92
CA ALA A 233 -3.67 6.60 -3.54
C ALA A 233 -4.82 7.28 -2.76
N PHE A 234 -4.64 7.51 -1.45
CA PHE A 234 -5.73 8.06 -0.62
C PHE A 234 -5.35 9.37 0.08
N CYS A 235 -4.33 9.38 0.95
CA CYS A 235 -4.05 10.53 1.82
C CYS A 235 -3.67 11.79 1.00
N MET A 236 -2.68 11.68 0.12
CA MET A 236 -2.20 12.83 -0.66
C MET A 236 -3.23 13.35 -1.68
N PRO A 237 -3.90 12.50 -2.50
CA PRO A 237 -4.94 12.98 -3.41
C PRO A 237 -6.09 13.70 -2.68
N GLN A 238 -6.54 13.15 -1.55
CA GLN A 238 -7.58 13.78 -0.72
C GLN A 238 -7.15 15.14 -0.18
N LEU A 239 -5.89 15.27 0.27
CA LEU A 239 -5.34 16.57 0.68
C LEU A 239 -5.32 17.58 -0.47
N LEU A 240 -4.97 17.17 -1.68
CA LEU A 240 -4.89 18.09 -2.81
C LEU A 240 -6.25 18.64 -3.26
N VAL A 241 -7.34 17.89 -3.09
CA VAL A 241 -8.70 18.36 -3.41
C VAL A 241 -9.39 19.11 -2.28
N GLY A 242 -8.76 19.26 -1.11
CA GLY A 242 -9.33 20.01 0.01
C GLY A 242 -10.19 19.18 0.96
N SER A 243 -10.06 17.85 0.98
CA SER A 243 -10.77 16.95 1.88
C SER A 243 -10.27 17.04 3.32
N TYR A 244 -11.05 16.52 4.26
CA TYR A 244 -10.61 16.24 5.62
C TYR A 244 -10.09 14.81 5.71
N THR A 245 -8.96 14.60 6.37
CA THR A 245 -8.40 13.27 6.67
C THR A 245 -8.29 13.05 8.17
N ARG A 246 -8.98 12.03 8.68
CA ARG A 246 -8.75 11.49 10.03
C ARG A 246 -7.69 10.41 9.94
N LEU A 247 -6.52 10.66 10.51
CA LEU A 247 -5.43 9.69 10.59
C LEU A 247 -5.47 8.97 11.94
N ILE A 248 -5.28 7.66 11.93
CA ILE A 248 -5.09 6.84 13.13
C ILE A 248 -3.85 5.94 12.98
N GLU A 249 -3.32 5.49 14.10
CA GLU A 249 -2.08 4.72 14.13
C GLU A 249 -2.20 3.37 13.44
N ALA A 250 -3.31 2.68 13.65
CA ALA A 250 -3.59 1.35 13.10
C ALA A 250 -5.11 1.10 12.97
N PRO A 251 -5.55 0.16 12.12
CA PRO A 251 -6.96 -0.11 11.88
C PRO A 251 -7.60 -0.99 12.99
N ASP A 252 -7.68 -0.46 14.22
CA ASP A 252 -8.44 -1.10 15.28
C ASP A 252 -9.94 -1.08 14.97
N PRO A 253 -10.63 -2.23 14.91
CA PRO A 253 -12.03 -2.29 14.48
C PRO A 253 -12.98 -1.44 15.31
N ALA A 254 -12.85 -1.43 16.64
CA ALA A 254 -13.72 -0.65 17.51
C ALA A 254 -13.53 0.85 17.29
N LEU A 255 -12.27 1.28 17.15
CA LEU A 255 -11.93 2.68 16.88
C LEU A 255 -12.40 3.13 15.51
N VAL A 256 -12.19 2.32 14.46
CA VAL A 256 -12.63 2.60 13.09
C VAL A 256 -14.15 2.81 13.05
N LEU A 257 -14.93 1.87 13.58
CA LEU A 257 -16.39 1.94 13.57
C LEU A 257 -16.91 3.15 14.37
N ARG A 258 -16.31 3.42 15.54
CA ARG A 258 -16.63 4.59 16.35
C ARG A 258 -16.36 5.90 15.63
N LEU A 259 -15.20 6.05 14.99
CA LEU A 259 -14.83 7.28 14.28
C LEU A 259 -15.70 7.53 13.04
N ILE A 260 -16.11 6.47 12.32
CA ILE A 260 -17.04 6.61 11.19
C ILE A 260 -18.35 7.26 11.67
N GLU A 261 -18.91 6.80 12.78
CA GLU A 261 -20.13 7.36 13.37
C GLU A 261 -19.91 8.77 13.91
N GLU A 262 -18.99 8.94 14.87
CA GLU A 262 -18.79 10.19 15.62
C GLU A 262 -18.34 11.35 14.74
N GLU A 263 -17.43 11.10 13.79
CA GLU A 263 -16.91 12.14 12.90
C GLU A 263 -17.62 12.16 11.55
N ARG A 264 -18.65 11.35 11.34
CA ARG A 264 -19.40 11.26 10.07
C ARG A 264 -18.47 11.09 8.87
N LEU A 265 -17.53 10.15 8.99
CA LEU A 265 -16.54 9.89 7.94
C LEU A 265 -17.21 9.29 6.70
N THR A 266 -16.77 9.72 5.51
CA THR A 266 -17.45 9.42 4.26
C THR A 266 -16.75 8.38 3.41
N SER A 267 -15.47 8.11 3.71
CA SER A 267 -14.66 7.17 2.93
C SER A 267 -13.62 6.44 3.78
N PHE A 268 -13.40 5.17 3.44
CA PHE A 268 -12.41 4.33 4.09
C PHE A 268 -11.80 3.33 3.12
N PHE A 269 -10.47 3.23 3.12
CA PHE A 269 -9.72 2.20 2.38
C PHE A 269 -9.15 1.16 3.33
N ALA A 270 -9.38 -0.11 3.00
CA ALA A 270 -8.81 -1.23 3.73
C ALA A 270 -8.62 -2.48 2.86
N PRO A 271 -7.63 -3.33 3.16
CA PRO A 271 -7.54 -4.66 2.55
C PRO A 271 -8.67 -5.57 3.07
N PRO A 272 -8.95 -6.68 2.37
CA PRO A 272 -10.00 -7.61 2.77
C PRO A 272 -9.90 -8.08 4.23
N THR A 273 -8.70 -8.30 4.74
CA THR A 273 -8.47 -8.73 6.13
C THR A 273 -9.00 -7.74 7.17
N VAL A 274 -8.86 -6.45 6.92
CA VAL A 274 -9.40 -5.40 7.81
C VAL A 274 -10.92 -5.34 7.68
N TRP A 275 -11.47 -5.38 6.45
CA TRP A 275 -12.93 -5.42 6.24
C TRP A 275 -13.57 -6.63 6.92
N ILE A 276 -12.96 -7.81 6.84
CA ILE A 276 -13.41 -9.02 7.55
C ILE A 276 -13.40 -8.79 9.06
N GLY A 277 -12.34 -8.16 9.60
CA GLY A 277 -12.25 -7.81 11.02
C GLY A 277 -13.38 -6.87 11.46
N LEU A 278 -13.70 -5.86 10.65
CA LEU A 278 -14.82 -4.94 10.91
C LEU A 278 -16.17 -5.67 10.90
N LEU A 279 -16.44 -6.48 9.86
CA LEU A 279 -17.69 -7.25 9.73
C LEU A 279 -17.95 -8.20 10.90
N ARG A 280 -16.88 -8.72 11.51
CA ARG A 280 -16.96 -9.63 12.68
C ARG A 280 -17.09 -8.88 14.00
N HIS A 281 -16.81 -7.58 14.03
CA HIS A 281 -16.86 -6.82 15.28
C HIS A 281 -18.33 -6.57 15.71
N PRO A 282 -18.68 -6.79 16.99
CA PRO A 282 -20.08 -6.66 17.46
C PRO A 282 -20.66 -5.27 17.31
N ASP A 283 -19.82 -4.24 17.23
CA ASP A 283 -20.26 -2.86 17.03
C ASP A 283 -20.63 -2.53 15.58
N PHE A 284 -20.32 -3.40 14.61
CA PHE A 284 -20.61 -3.12 13.20
C PHE A 284 -22.11 -2.85 12.95
N ASP A 285 -22.99 -3.65 13.56
CA ASP A 285 -24.45 -3.49 13.43
C ASP A 285 -25.06 -2.53 14.46
N ARG A 286 -24.25 -2.05 15.43
CA ARG A 286 -24.72 -1.16 16.51
C ARG A 286 -24.46 0.31 16.21
N ARG A 287 -23.46 0.59 15.36
CA ARG A 287 -23.03 1.94 14.99
C ARG A 287 -23.76 2.47 13.76
N ASP A 288 -24.00 3.77 13.71
CA ASP A 288 -24.48 4.44 12.51
C ASP A 288 -23.36 4.63 11.49
N LEU A 289 -23.25 3.72 10.53
CA LEU A 289 -22.26 3.78 9.45
C LEU A 289 -22.82 4.44 8.16
N THR A 290 -24.00 5.05 8.19
CA THR A 290 -24.66 5.61 7.00
C THR A 290 -23.94 6.80 6.38
N SER A 291 -23.02 7.44 7.11
CA SER A 291 -22.15 8.48 6.57
C SER A 291 -21.10 7.93 5.57
N LEU A 292 -20.74 6.65 5.68
CA LEU A 292 -19.78 6.01 4.79
C LEU A 292 -20.40 5.82 3.40
N ARG A 293 -19.95 6.60 2.45
CA ARG A 293 -20.44 6.61 1.07
C ARG A 293 -19.54 5.83 0.12
N ARG A 294 -18.26 5.69 0.47
CA ARG A 294 -17.26 4.99 -0.35
C ARG A 294 -16.45 4.06 0.53
N ALA A 295 -16.49 2.79 0.20
CA ALA A 295 -15.71 1.73 0.82
C ALA A 295 -14.73 1.19 -0.22
N TYR A 296 -13.46 1.56 -0.08
CA TYR A 296 -12.41 1.11 -0.98
C TYR A 296 -11.76 -0.16 -0.45
N TYR A 297 -11.47 -1.08 -1.35
CA TYR A 297 -10.71 -2.28 -1.00
C TYR A 297 -9.67 -2.58 -2.08
N GLY A 298 -8.62 -3.32 -1.71
CA GLY A 298 -7.52 -3.63 -2.62
C GLY A 298 -6.32 -4.21 -1.89
N ALA A 299 -5.14 -4.14 -2.49
CA ALA A 299 -3.89 -4.73 -2.01
C ALA A 299 -3.90 -6.28 -1.90
N ALA A 300 -5.07 -6.88 -1.85
CA ALA A 300 -5.34 -8.32 -1.94
C ALA A 300 -6.72 -8.52 -2.57
N ILE A 301 -6.99 -9.73 -3.03
CA ILE A 301 -8.27 -10.04 -3.67
C ILE A 301 -9.34 -10.23 -2.58
N MET A 302 -10.49 -9.60 -2.78
CA MET A 302 -11.65 -9.72 -1.90
C MET A 302 -12.39 -11.05 -2.18
N PRO A 303 -12.57 -11.92 -1.17
CA PRO A 303 -13.42 -13.10 -1.34
C PRO A 303 -14.87 -12.70 -1.64
N LEU A 304 -15.49 -13.37 -2.60
CA LEU A 304 -16.85 -13.05 -3.04
C LEU A 304 -17.89 -13.04 -1.90
N PRO A 305 -17.90 -14.00 -0.96
CA PRO A 305 -18.83 -13.97 0.18
C PRO A 305 -18.66 -12.75 1.07
N VAL A 306 -17.43 -12.24 1.22
CA VAL A 306 -17.13 -11.02 2.00
C VAL A 306 -17.62 -9.79 1.26
N LEU A 307 -17.44 -9.73 -0.06
CA LEU A 307 -17.96 -8.67 -0.90
C LEU A 307 -19.49 -8.57 -0.81
N GLU A 308 -20.19 -9.68 -0.95
CA GLU A 308 -21.65 -9.78 -0.82
C GLU A 308 -22.13 -9.36 0.57
N GLU A 309 -21.41 -9.77 1.62
CA GLU A 309 -21.73 -9.36 2.99
C GLU A 309 -21.56 -7.84 3.18
N LEU A 310 -20.48 -7.25 2.66
CA LEU A 310 -20.28 -5.79 2.68
C LEU A 310 -21.40 -5.05 1.94
N GLN A 311 -21.77 -5.49 0.74
CA GLN A 311 -22.86 -4.88 -0.04
C GLN A 311 -24.19 -4.91 0.72
N ARG A 312 -24.49 -6.03 1.38
CA ARG A 312 -25.71 -6.18 2.15
C ARG A 312 -25.74 -5.33 3.42
N ARG A 313 -24.59 -5.20 4.13
CA ARG A 313 -24.52 -4.52 5.44
C ARG A 313 -24.13 -3.05 5.35
N LEU A 314 -23.59 -2.59 4.22
CA LEU A 314 -23.28 -1.20 3.91
C LEU A 314 -23.99 -0.74 2.63
N PRO A 315 -25.33 -0.78 2.56
CA PRO A 315 -26.08 -0.52 1.33
C PRO A 315 -25.95 0.92 0.82
N SER A 316 -25.53 1.87 1.67
CA SER A 316 -25.26 3.27 1.31
C SER A 316 -23.85 3.52 0.78
N ALA A 317 -22.93 2.55 0.91
CA ALA A 317 -21.55 2.71 0.49
C ALA A 317 -21.31 2.08 -0.88
N GLY A 318 -20.81 2.86 -1.82
CA GLY A 318 -20.27 2.34 -3.07
C GLY A 318 -18.96 1.61 -2.79
N LEU A 319 -18.84 0.36 -3.26
CA LEU A 319 -17.62 -0.42 -3.15
C LEU A 319 -16.71 -0.17 -4.36
N TYR A 320 -15.42 0.09 -4.13
CA TYR A 320 -14.42 0.28 -5.17
C TYR A 320 -13.31 -0.75 -4.99
N ASN A 321 -13.01 -1.54 -6.04
CA ASN A 321 -11.85 -2.42 -6.05
C ASN A 321 -10.66 -1.68 -6.66
N CYS A 322 -9.59 -1.52 -5.90
CA CYS A 322 -8.39 -0.78 -6.27
C CYS A 322 -7.22 -1.75 -6.50
N TYR A 323 -6.72 -1.84 -7.72
CA TYR A 323 -5.59 -2.70 -8.06
C TYR A 323 -4.40 -1.88 -8.55
N GLY A 324 -3.22 -2.37 -8.22
CA GLY A 324 -1.94 -1.88 -8.67
C GLY A 324 -0.80 -2.26 -7.75
N GLN A 325 0.32 -1.57 -7.85
CA GLN A 325 1.54 -1.87 -7.11
C GLN A 325 2.40 -0.62 -6.94
N SER A 326 3.34 -0.65 -6.00
CA SER A 326 4.15 0.53 -5.65
C SER A 326 4.88 1.15 -6.83
N GLU A 327 5.26 0.34 -7.80
CA GLU A 327 5.98 0.72 -9.00
C GLU A 327 5.17 1.59 -9.98
N ILE A 328 3.84 1.64 -9.84
CA ILE A 328 2.95 2.46 -10.67
C ILE A 328 2.23 3.57 -9.86
N GLY A 329 2.64 3.82 -8.63
CA GLY A 329 2.27 5.00 -7.91
C GLY A 329 1.33 4.94 -6.71
N PRO A 330 0.36 4.03 -6.42
CA PRO A 330 0.26 2.63 -6.82
C PRO A 330 -0.97 2.23 -7.68
N LEU A 331 -1.90 3.13 -8.00
CA LEU A 331 -3.20 2.76 -8.56
C LEU A 331 -3.13 2.59 -10.09
N ALA A 332 -3.42 1.39 -10.57
CA ALA A 332 -3.44 1.07 -12.00
C ALA A 332 -4.86 0.93 -12.56
N THR A 333 -5.75 0.24 -11.84
CA THR A 333 -7.14 0.02 -12.28
C THR A 333 -8.12 0.18 -11.14
N VAL A 334 -9.38 0.47 -11.46
CA VAL A 334 -10.49 0.57 -10.50
C VAL A 334 -11.73 -0.10 -11.06
N LEU A 335 -12.36 -0.99 -10.28
CA LEU A 335 -13.72 -1.43 -10.50
C LEU A 335 -14.65 -0.53 -9.68
N ARG A 336 -15.56 0.15 -10.34
CA ARG A 336 -16.48 1.12 -9.74
C ARG A 336 -17.72 0.42 -9.15
N PRO A 337 -18.47 1.08 -8.24
CA PRO A 337 -19.61 0.46 -7.56
C PRO A 337 -20.66 -0.13 -8.51
N GLU A 338 -20.99 0.57 -9.57
CA GLU A 338 -22.00 0.16 -10.56
C GLU A 338 -21.58 -1.06 -11.39
N GLU A 339 -20.30 -1.39 -11.41
CA GLU A 339 -19.73 -2.46 -12.23
C GLU A 339 -19.65 -3.82 -11.51
N HIS A 340 -19.74 -3.81 -10.16
CA HIS A 340 -19.57 -5.01 -9.33
C HIS A 340 -20.60 -6.10 -9.60
N ALA A 341 -21.86 -5.74 -9.87
CA ALA A 341 -22.91 -6.72 -10.11
C ALA A 341 -22.64 -7.59 -11.34
N ALA A 342 -22.07 -6.99 -12.38
CA ALA A 342 -21.74 -7.71 -13.61
C ALA A 342 -20.36 -8.39 -13.55
N ARG A 343 -19.42 -7.85 -12.75
CA ARG A 343 -18.00 -8.25 -12.75
C ARG A 343 -17.39 -8.33 -11.35
N PRO A 344 -17.94 -9.14 -10.43
CA PRO A 344 -17.53 -9.15 -9.02
C PRO A 344 -16.07 -9.58 -8.80
N SER A 345 -15.46 -10.29 -9.74
CA SER A 345 -14.07 -10.76 -9.66
C SER A 345 -13.08 -9.87 -10.40
N SER A 346 -13.55 -8.80 -11.06
CA SER A 346 -12.69 -7.88 -11.81
C SER A 346 -11.99 -6.90 -10.87
N VAL A 347 -10.81 -6.45 -11.29
CA VAL A 347 -10.11 -5.29 -10.71
C VAL A 347 -10.41 -4.00 -11.50
N GLY A 348 -11.39 -4.05 -12.41
CA GLY A 348 -11.87 -2.91 -13.17
C GLY A 348 -11.05 -2.60 -14.41
N ARG A 349 -11.11 -1.33 -14.80
CA ARG A 349 -10.44 -0.78 -15.98
C ARG A 349 -9.32 0.18 -15.58
N PRO A 350 -8.34 0.43 -16.49
CA PRO A 350 -7.26 1.37 -16.24
C PRO A 350 -7.77 2.75 -15.82
N VAL A 351 -7.09 3.37 -14.85
CA VAL A 351 -7.34 4.75 -14.45
C VAL A 351 -6.86 5.74 -15.55
N PRO A 352 -7.25 7.02 -15.54
CA PRO A 352 -7.10 7.93 -16.68
C PRO A 352 -5.71 8.00 -17.32
N LEU A 353 -4.65 7.96 -16.55
CA LEU A 353 -3.28 8.09 -17.06
C LEU A 353 -2.55 6.75 -17.21
N VAL A 354 -3.26 5.63 -17.17
CA VAL A 354 -2.69 4.29 -17.30
C VAL A 354 -3.19 3.60 -18.56
N GLN A 355 -2.27 3.05 -19.33
CA GLN A 355 -2.55 2.06 -20.36
C GLN A 355 -2.19 0.69 -19.84
N THR A 356 -3.06 -0.29 -20.05
CA THR A 356 -2.83 -1.67 -19.62
C THR A 356 -3.10 -2.62 -20.78
N ARG A 357 -2.25 -3.65 -20.90
CA ARG A 357 -2.43 -4.78 -21.82
C ARG A 357 -2.28 -6.09 -21.05
N VAL A 358 -2.83 -7.14 -21.62
CA VAL A 358 -2.55 -8.53 -21.21
C VAL A 358 -1.84 -9.21 -22.36
N VAL A 359 -0.62 -9.67 -22.14
CA VAL A 359 0.30 -10.10 -23.19
C VAL A 359 0.85 -11.50 -22.96
N ASP A 360 1.23 -12.17 -24.05
CA ASP A 360 2.01 -13.41 -24.05
C ASP A 360 3.52 -13.15 -23.81
N ALA A 361 4.32 -14.21 -23.82
CA ALA A 361 5.77 -14.12 -23.65
C ALA A 361 6.50 -13.34 -24.76
N ASP A 362 5.89 -13.19 -25.94
CA ASP A 362 6.40 -12.43 -27.07
C ASP A 362 5.88 -10.98 -27.09
N MET A 363 5.23 -10.51 -26.02
CA MET A 363 4.61 -9.18 -25.89
C MET A 363 3.48 -8.92 -26.89
N ARG A 364 2.81 -9.97 -27.40
CA ARG A 364 1.60 -9.84 -28.22
C ARG A 364 0.37 -9.86 -27.32
N ASP A 365 -0.65 -9.08 -27.68
CA ASP A 365 -1.93 -9.11 -26.98
C ASP A 365 -2.55 -10.50 -27.08
N VAL A 366 -2.98 -11.06 -25.95
CA VAL A 366 -3.76 -12.30 -25.95
C VAL A 366 -5.21 -11.99 -26.32
N PRO A 367 -5.93 -12.96 -26.91
CA PRO A 367 -7.37 -12.81 -27.16
C PRO A 367 -8.16 -12.49 -25.87
N PRO A 368 -9.29 -11.76 -25.97
CA PRO A 368 -10.13 -11.48 -24.82
C PRO A 368 -10.50 -12.73 -24.04
N GLY A 369 -10.34 -12.69 -22.72
CA GLY A 369 -10.59 -13.81 -21.81
C GLY A 369 -9.44 -14.80 -21.66
N GLU A 370 -8.42 -14.76 -22.52
CA GLU A 370 -7.22 -15.58 -22.37
C GLU A 370 -6.25 -15.00 -21.33
N ARG A 371 -5.43 -15.90 -20.76
CA ARG A 371 -4.46 -15.54 -19.73
C ARG A 371 -3.17 -15.02 -20.33
N GLY A 372 -2.65 -13.93 -19.76
CA GLY A 372 -1.34 -13.37 -20.08
C GLY A 372 -0.80 -12.56 -18.92
N GLU A 373 0.40 -11.99 -19.08
CA GLU A 373 0.94 -11.05 -18.10
C GLU A 373 0.29 -9.68 -18.26
N ILE A 374 -0.07 -9.05 -17.15
CA ILE A 374 -0.57 -7.68 -17.11
C ILE A 374 0.63 -6.74 -17.21
N VAL A 375 0.64 -5.86 -18.22
CA VAL A 375 1.69 -4.86 -18.41
C VAL A 375 1.12 -3.45 -18.50
N HIS A 376 1.90 -2.46 -18.08
CA HIS A 376 1.43 -1.08 -17.97
C HIS A 376 2.33 -0.08 -18.70
N ARG A 377 1.73 1.02 -19.17
CA ARG A 377 2.39 2.26 -19.56
C ARG A 377 1.71 3.43 -18.87
N SER A 378 2.49 4.32 -18.25
CA SER A 378 1.93 5.46 -17.53
C SER A 378 3.01 6.47 -17.16
N PRO A 379 2.71 7.77 -17.09
CA PRO A 379 3.58 8.75 -16.46
C PRO A 379 3.72 8.54 -14.94
N GLN A 380 2.86 7.71 -14.31
CA GLN A 380 2.90 7.36 -12.89
C GLN A 380 4.01 6.35 -12.54
N LEU A 381 4.61 5.70 -13.55
CA LEU A 381 5.60 4.65 -13.33
C LEU A 381 6.89 5.18 -12.69
N LEU A 382 7.52 4.29 -11.92
CA LEU A 382 8.84 4.51 -11.38
C LEU A 382 9.85 4.85 -12.51
N LEU A 383 10.91 5.59 -12.18
CA LEU A 383 12.04 5.80 -13.10
C LEU A 383 12.86 4.51 -13.31
N GLY A 384 12.81 3.61 -12.34
CA GLY A 384 13.58 2.38 -12.28
C GLY A 384 13.85 2.01 -10.82
N TYR A 385 14.61 0.94 -10.61
CA TYR A 385 15.04 0.51 -9.28
C TYR A 385 16.40 1.13 -8.94
N TRP A 386 16.52 1.75 -7.76
CA TRP A 386 17.70 2.43 -7.30
C TRP A 386 18.92 1.49 -7.28
N ASP A 387 19.96 1.88 -8.01
CA ASP A 387 21.21 1.12 -8.18
C ASP A 387 20.99 -0.36 -8.60
N LYS A 388 19.99 -0.58 -9.49
CA LYS A 388 19.58 -1.89 -10.00
C LYS A 388 19.25 -1.81 -11.50
N PRO A 389 20.24 -1.56 -12.38
CA PRO A 389 19.99 -1.35 -13.82
C PRO A 389 19.46 -2.60 -14.53
N GLU A 390 19.91 -3.79 -14.15
CA GLU A 390 19.46 -5.05 -14.77
C GLU A 390 18.01 -5.35 -14.44
N GLU A 391 17.64 -5.22 -13.16
CA GLU A 391 16.26 -5.40 -12.72
C GLU A 391 15.33 -4.33 -13.30
N THR A 392 15.84 -3.11 -13.52
CA THR A 392 15.10 -2.04 -14.20
C THR A 392 14.88 -2.42 -15.67
N ALA A 393 15.92 -2.85 -16.37
CA ALA A 393 15.79 -3.26 -17.78
C ALA A 393 14.81 -4.43 -17.95
N ALA A 394 14.85 -5.41 -17.04
CA ALA A 394 13.92 -6.53 -17.05
C ALA A 394 12.47 -6.08 -16.79
N ALA A 395 12.26 -5.14 -15.86
CA ALA A 395 10.93 -4.63 -15.53
C ALA A 395 10.29 -3.80 -16.66
N PHE A 396 11.08 -3.27 -17.59
CA PHE A 396 10.63 -2.45 -18.72
C PHE A 396 10.86 -3.09 -20.10
N ALA A 397 11.02 -4.41 -20.13
CA ALA A 397 11.21 -5.14 -21.39
C ALA A 397 10.10 -4.81 -22.39
N GLY A 398 10.45 -4.69 -23.67
CA GLY A 398 9.47 -4.34 -24.72
C GLY A 398 8.83 -2.94 -24.59
N GLY A 399 9.35 -2.06 -23.70
CA GLY A 399 8.84 -0.71 -23.48
C GLY A 399 7.52 -0.64 -22.69
N TRP A 400 7.22 -1.68 -21.94
CA TRP A 400 6.10 -1.77 -20.98
C TRP A 400 6.62 -2.19 -19.63
N PHE A 401 5.98 -1.70 -18.59
CA PHE A 401 6.28 -2.15 -17.22
C PHE A 401 5.58 -3.49 -16.96
N HIS A 402 6.36 -4.50 -16.60
CA HIS A 402 5.91 -5.85 -16.28
C HIS A 402 5.44 -5.93 -14.83
N SER A 403 4.15 -6.13 -14.62
CA SER A 403 3.57 -6.19 -13.27
C SER A 403 3.97 -7.46 -12.49
N GLY A 404 4.29 -8.52 -13.20
CA GLY A 404 4.46 -9.86 -12.64
C GLY A 404 3.15 -10.49 -12.17
N ASP A 405 2.01 -9.94 -12.55
CA ASP A 405 0.68 -10.48 -12.30
C ASP A 405 0.12 -11.10 -13.58
N VAL A 406 -0.50 -12.29 -13.48
CA VAL A 406 -1.22 -12.95 -14.56
C VAL A 406 -2.69 -12.57 -14.47
N GLY A 407 -3.26 -12.18 -15.58
CA GLY A 407 -4.66 -11.82 -15.64
C GLY A 407 -5.32 -12.13 -16.99
N THR A 408 -6.56 -11.74 -17.09
CA THR A 408 -7.35 -11.74 -18.33
C THR A 408 -7.94 -10.36 -18.54
N MET A 409 -8.26 -10.01 -19.78
CA MET A 409 -8.99 -8.80 -20.12
C MET A 409 -10.20 -9.18 -21.00
N ASP A 410 -11.38 -8.66 -20.69
CA ASP A 410 -12.56 -8.89 -21.52
C ASP A 410 -12.62 -7.90 -22.70
N GLU A 411 -13.61 -8.07 -23.59
CA GLU A 411 -13.82 -7.21 -24.77
C GLU A 411 -14.09 -5.73 -24.42
N GLU A 412 -14.57 -5.45 -23.20
CA GLU A 412 -14.85 -4.11 -22.69
C GLU A 412 -13.66 -3.49 -21.92
N GLY A 413 -12.53 -4.23 -21.82
CA GLY A 413 -11.30 -3.77 -21.18
C GLY A 413 -11.26 -3.97 -19.67
N TYR A 414 -12.17 -4.76 -19.09
CA TYR A 414 -12.11 -5.12 -17.67
C TYR A 414 -11.10 -6.22 -17.42
N ILE A 415 -10.26 -5.98 -16.42
CA ILE A 415 -9.17 -6.88 -16.05
C ILE A 415 -9.58 -7.73 -14.86
N ALA A 416 -9.27 -9.01 -14.90
CA ALA A 416 -9.34 -9.92 -13.77
C ALA A 416 -7.95 -10.47 -13.47
N VAL A 417 -7.46 -10.27 -12.24
CA VAL A 417 -6.18 -10.82 -11.78
C VAL A 417 -6.41 -12.28 -11.37
N VAL A 418 -5.69 -13.17 -12.03
CA VAL A 418 -5.79 -14.61 -11.80
C VAL A 418 -4.83 -15.07 -10.71
N ASP A 419 -3.56 -14.68 -10.82
CA ASP A 419 -2.51 -14.98 -9.82
C ASP A 419 -1.25 -14.14 -10.09
N ARG A 420 -0.24 -14.32 -9.26
CA ARG A 420 1.11 -13.88 -9.58
C ARG A 420 1.84 -14.90 -10.44
N VAL A 421 2.64 -14.46 -11.39
CA VAL A 421 3.48 -15.34 -12.23
C VAL A 421 4.24 -16.38 -11.39
N LYS A 422 4.77 -15.96 -10.23
CA LYS A 422 5.53 -16.81 -9.30
C LYS A 422 4.68 -17.66 -8.34
N ASP A 423 3.37 -17.42 -8.25
CA ASP A 423 2.45 -18.12 -7.36
C ASP A 423 1.58 -19.14 -8.13
N VAL A 424 1.62 -19.09 -9.47
CA VAL A 424 1.04 -20.12 -10.34
C VAL A 424 1.80 -21.43 -10.11
N ILE A 425 1.06 -22.48 -9.85
CA ILE A 425 1.59 -23.81 -9.48
C ILE A 425 1.64 -24.69 -10.71
N ASN A 426 2.82 -25.22 -11.05
CA ASN A 426 2.99 -26.16 -12.15
C ASN A 426 2.82 -27.60 -11.67
N THR A 427 1.58 -28.05 -11.58
CA THR A 427 1.28 -29.42 -11.13
C THR A 427 1.19 -30.39 -12.31
N GLY A 428 2.26 -31.17 -12.51
CA GLY A 428 2.32 -32.18 -13.58
C GLY A 428 2.29 -31.58 -15.01
N GLY A 429 2.82 -30.38 -15.22
CA GLY A 429 2.80 -29.69 -16.50
C GLY A 429 1.55 -28.83 -16.74
N VAL A 430 0.60 -28.84 -15.81
CA VAL A 430 -0.59 -27.99 -15.87
C VAL A 430 -0.47 -26.83 -14.90
N LEU A 431 -0.66 -25.60 -15.39
CA LEU A 431 -0.59 -24.41 -14.57
C LEU A 431 -1.90 -24.18 -13.82
N VAL A 432 -1.84 -24.17 -12.50
CA VAL A 432 -2.97 -23.93 -11.60
C VAL A 432 -2.75 -22.64 -10.84
N ALA A 433 -3.74 -21.75 -10.88
CA ALA A 433 -3.73 -20.54 -10.07
C ALA A 433 -3.96 -20.91 -8.61
N SER A 434 -3.04 -20.55 -7.73
CA SER A 434 -3.16 -20.78 -6.28
C SER A 434 -4.47 -20.17 -5.74
N ARG A 435 -4.87 -19.06 -6.30
CA ARG A 435 -6.07 -18.31 -5.98
C ARG A 435 -7.36 -19.12 -6.17
N GLU A 436 -7.49 -19.81 -7.28
CA GLU A 436 -8.69 -20.60 -7.59
C GLU A 436 -8.93 -21.69 -6.52
N VAL A 437 -7.85 -22.25 -5.99
CA VAL A 437 -7.90 -23.23 -4.91
C VAL A 437 -8.22 -22.56 -3.57
N GLU A 438 -7.66 -21.37 -3.31
CA GLU A 438 -7.97 -20.57 -2.12
C GLU A 438 -9.45 -20.21 -2.05
N ASP A 439 -10.05 -19.74 -3.14
CA ASP A 439 -11.47 -19.37 -3.19
C ASP A 439 -12.38 -20.55 -2.93
N ALA A 440 -12.07 -21.70 -3.52
CA ALA A 440 -12.85 -22.93 -3.28
C ALA A 440 -12.80 -23.34 -1.81
N LEU A 441 -11.63 -23.33 -1.18
CA LEU A 441 -11.47 -23.71 0.23
C LEU A 441 -12.06 -22.65 1.18
N PHE A 442 -11.93 -21.36 0.87
CA PHE A 442 -12.46 -20.27 1.69
C PHE A 442 -13.99 -20.29 1.78
N SER A 443 -14.67 -20.85 0.76
CA SER A 443 -16.13 -21.01 0.76
C SER A 443 -16.64 -22.04 1.81
N HIS A 444 -15.76 -22.83 2.43
CA HIS A 444 -16.14 -23.74 3.50
C HIS A 444 -16.40 -22.98 4.81
N PRO A 445 -17.54 -23.21 5.50
CA PRO A 445 -17.94 -22.42 6.67
C PRO A 445 -16.95 -22.48 7.85
N ALA A 446 -16.17 -23.55 7.97
CA ALA A 446 -15.16 -23.70 9.03
C ALA A 446 -13.84 -22.95 8.73
N VAL A 447 -13.62 -22.44 7.51
CA VAL A 447 -12.37 -21.78 7.13
C VAL A 447 -12.40 -20.30 7.51
N ALA A 448 -11.43 -19.86 8.29
CA ALA A 448 -11.20 -18.47 8.62
C ALA A 448 -10.26 -17.80 7.63
N GLU A 449 -9.14 -18.47 7.31
CA GLU A 449 -8.12 -18.00 6.37
C GLU A 449 -7.52 -19.19 5.62
N VAL A 450 -7.05 -18.95 4.40
CA VAL A 450 -6.36 -19.94 3.60
C VAL A 450 -5.28 -19.29 2.73
N ALA A 451 -4.16 -19.98 2.59
CA ALA A 451 -3.11 -19.66 1.64
C ALA A 451 -2.70 -20.94 0.90
N VAL A 452 -2.64 -20.87 -0.42
CA VAL A 452 -2.21 -21.99 -1.26
C VAL A 452 -0.83 -21.69 -1.85
N ILE A 453 0.06 -22.67 -1.72
CA ILE A 453 1.45 -22.58 -2.20
C ILE A 453 1.84 -23.81 -3.01
N ALA A 454 2.82 -23.65 -3.88
CA ALA A 454 3.54 -24.74 -4.49
C ALA A 454 4.54 -25.34 -3.51
N LEU A 455 4.55 -26.66 -3.37
CA LEU A 455 5.63 -27.41 -2.71
C LEU A 455 6.30 -28.32 -3.72
N PRO A 456 7.65 -28.46 -3.71
CA PRO A 456 8.34 -29.40 -4.57
C PRO A 456 7.79 -30.82 -4.40
N ASP A 457 7.51 -31.51 -5.49
CA ASP A 457 6.97 -32.86 -5.49
C ASP A 457 7.61 -33.70 -6.60
N PRO A 458 8.17 -34.88 -6.29
CA PRO A 458 8.86 -35.70 -7.27
C PRO A 458 7.95 -36.28 -8.37
N LYS A 459 6.63 -36.39 -8.12
CA LYS A 459 5.65 -36.92 -9.07
C LYS A 459 4.99 -35.80 -9.90
N TRP A 460 4.70 -34.68 -9.25
CA TRP A 460 3.89 -33.59 -9.84
C TRP A 460 4.71 -32.38 -10.24
N ILE A 461 6.03 -32.38 -10.07
CA ILE A 461 6.91 -31.22 -10.15
C ILE A 461 6.64 -30.28 -8.97
N GLU A 462 5.37 -29.82 -8.85
CA GLU A 462 4.88 -29.05 -7.72
C GLU A 462 3.53 -29.63 -7.23
N ALA A 463 3.43 -29.87 -5.93
CA ALA A 463 2.19 -30.23 -5.27
C ALA A 463 1.46 -28.97 -4.78
N ILE A 464 0.16 -28.92 -5.01
CA ILE A 464 -0.72 -27.89 -4.46
C ILE A 464 -0.88 -28.16 -2.96
N ALA A 465 -0.42 -27.24 -2.10
CA ALA A 465 -0.58 -27.34 -0.65
C ALA A 465 -1.39 -26.13 -0.12
N ALA A 466 -2.43 -26.42 0.63
CA ALA A 466 -3.27 -25.42 1.28
C ALA A 466 -2.92 -25.33 2.76
N ILE A 467 -2.58 -24.13 3.24
CA ILE A 467 -2.39 -23.81 4.65
C ILE A 467 -3.67 -23.11 5.13
N VAL A 468 -4.36 -23.71 6.08
CA VAL A 468 -5.71 -23.31 6.48
C VAL A 468 -5.74 -22.93 7.96
N VAL A 469 -6.37 -21.80 8.28
CA VAL A 469 -6.75 -21.42 9.64
C VAL A 469 -8.25 -21.65 9.80
N LEU A 470 -8.63 -22.43 10.78
CA LEU A 470 -10.04 -22.68 11.09
C LEU A 470 -10.63 -21.52 11.91
N ARG A 471 -11.94 -21.36 11.81
CA ARG A 471 -12.69 -20.43 12.68
C ARG A 471 -12.73 -20.94 14.10
N ASP A 472 -12.72 -20.03 15.07
CA ASP A 472 -12.92 -20.37 16.47
C ASP A 472 -14.26 -21.09 16.67
N GLY A 473 -14.21 -22.22 17.37
CA GLY A 473 -15.40 -23.05 17.60
C GLY A 473 -15.92 -23.81 16.37
N ALA A 474 -15.14 -23.88 15.29
CA ALA A 474 -15.52 -24.67 14.13
C ALA A 474 -15.69 -26.16 14.52
N ALA A 475 -16.84 -26.75 14.16
CA ALA A 475 -17.12 -28.14 14.38
C ALA A 475 -16.42 -29.06 13.36
N LEU A 476 -15.11 -28.86 13.18
CA LEU A 476 -14.28 -29.67 12.28
C LEU A 476 -13.12 -30.25 13.07
N ASP A 477 -13.11 -31.58 13.20
CA ASP A 477 -12.01 -32.30 13.83
C ASP A 477 -10.72 -32.11 13.02
N ALA A 478 -9.65 -31.75 13.68
CA ALA A 478 -8.34 -31.52 13.05
C ALA A 478 -7.87 -32.79 12.29
N GLY A 479 -8.19 -34.00 12.78
CA GLY A 479 -7.84 -35.27 12.14
C GLY A 479 -8.62 -35.53 10.84
N ALA A 480 -9.83 -34.94 10.70
CA ALA A 480 -10.68 -35.10 9.52
C ALA A 480 -10.66 -33.86 8.59
N ALA A 481 -9.98 -32.76 9.01
CA ALA A 481 -10.02 -31.48 8.32
C ALA A 481 -9.50 -31.57 6.88
N GLU A 482 -8.40 -32.28 6.65
CA GLU A 482 -7.80 -32.43 5.32
C GLU A 482 -8.79 -33.10 4.35
N GLU A 483 -9.36 -34.25 4.74
CA GLU A 483 -10.30 -35.00 3.91
C GLU A 483 -11.58 -34.20 3.63
N THR A 484 -12.11 -33.54 4.65
CA THR A 484 -13.33 -32.71 4.55
C THR A 484 -13.14 -31.54 3.62
N LEU A 485 -12.04 -30.82 3.75
CA LEU A 485 -11.74 -29.63 2.93
C LEU A 485 -11.42 -30.02 1.48
N ILE A 486 -10.72 -31.13 1.25
CA ILE A 486 -10.48 -31.66 -0.10
C ILE A 486 -11.80 -32.12 -0.72
N ALA A 487 -12.69 -32.79 0.03
CA ALA A 487 -14.01 -33.19 -0.45
C ALA A 487 -14.84 -31.96 -0.85
N HIS A 488 -14.87 -30.93 -0.01
CA HIS A 488 -15.54 -29.67 -0.34
C HIS A 488 -14.98 -28.98 -1.60
N ALA A 489 -13.65 -29.00 -1.79
CA ALA A 489 -13.02 -28.46 -2.99
C ALA A 489 -13.33 -29.30 -4.24
N ARG A 490 -13.55 -30.62 -4.10
CA ARG A 490 -13.84 -31.52 -5.23
C ARG A 490 -15.15 -31.18 -5.95
N ASP A 491 -16.12 -30.64 -5.24
CA ASP A 491 -17.39 -30.20 -5.83
C ASP A 491 -17.27 -28.90 -6.64
N ARG A 492 -16.11 -28.23 -6.55
CA ARG A 492 -15.89 -26.87 -7.09
C ARG A 492 -14.71 -26.79 -8.06
N LEU A 493 -13.78 -27.73 -7.98
CA LEU A 493 -12.54 -27.73 -8.74
C LEU A 493 -12.36 -29.00 -9.56
N ALA A 494 -11.73 -28.87 -10.71
CA ALA A 494 -11.30 -30.02 -11.49
C ALA A 494 -10.28 -30.86 -10.68
N PRO A 495 -10.23 -32.20 -10.87
CA PRO A 495 -9.41 -33.09 -10.04
C PRO A 495 -7.92 -32.72 -9.97
N TYR A 496 -7.34 -32.17 -11.03
CA TYR A 496 -5.93 -31.79 -11.06
C TYR A 496 -5.62 -30.54 -10.24
N LYS A 497 -6.64 -29.69 -9.93
CA LYS A 497 -6.55 -28.49 -9.10
C LYS A 497 -6.70 -28.77 -7.61
N LEU A 498 -7.09 -29.98 -7.23
CA LEU A 498 -7.28 -30.30 -5.82
C LEU A 498 -5.98 -30.25 -5.06
N PRO A 499 -5.97 -29.68 -3.84
CA PRO A 499 -4.78 -29.69 -3.00
C PRO A 499 -4.39 -31.15 -2.70
N LYS A 500 -3.09 -31.40 -2.73
CA LYS A 500 -2.51 -32.71 -2.37
C LYS A 500 -2.25 -32.78 -0.87
N ARG A 501 -2.24 -31.65 -0.20
CA ARG A 501 -2.06 -31.52 1.26
C ARG A 501 -2.86 -30.34 1.78
N VAL A 502 -3.50 -30.53 2.92
CA VAL A 502 -4.08 -29.44 3.70
C VAL A 502 -3.39 -29.43 5.06
N ILE A 503 -2.78 -28.30 5.40
CA ILE A 503 -2.02 -28.11 6.63
C ILE A 503 -2.77 -27.11 7.49
N LEU A 504 -3.16 -27.51 8.69
CA LEU A 504 -3.77 -26.59 9.64
C LEU A 504 -2.70 -25.72 10.30
N ALA A 505 -3.00 -24.43 10.46
CA ALA A 505 -2.15 -23.46 11.13
C ALA A 505 -2.98 -22.59 12.08
N GLU A 506 -2.35 -22.09 13.14
CA GLU A 506 -3.00 -21.15 14.08
C GLU A 506 -3.17 -19.77 13.46
N SER A 507 -2.24 -19.37 12.60
CA SER A 507 -2.26 -18.10 11.88
C SER A 507 -1.46 -18.16 10.59
N LEU A 508 -1.76 -17.27 9.64
CA LEU A 508 -0.97 -17.08 8.43
C LEU A 508 -0.04 -15.87 8.58
N PRO A 509 1.22 -15.95 8.11
CA PRO A 509 2.14 -14.81 8.13
C PRO A 509 1.64 -13.69 7.22
N LYS A 510 1.58 -12.49 7.77
CA LYS A 510 1.14 -11.27 7.09
C LYS A 510 2.11 -10.14 7.33
N ASN A 511 2.24 -9.27 6.36
CA ASN A 511 2.92 -8.00 6.58
C ASN A 511 1.97 -7.03 7.35
N PRO A 512 2.47 -5.89 7.86
CA PRO A 512 1.64 -4.91 8.57
C PRO A 512 0.49 -4.29 7.76
N SER A 513 0.53 -4.41 6.42
CA SER A 513 -0.60 -4.02 5.56
C SER A 513 -1.64 -5.13 5.36
N GLY A 514 -1.51 -6.26 6.08
CA GLY A 514 -2.44 -7.40 6.02
C GLY A 514 -2.24 -8.35 4.82
N LYS A 515 -1.19 -8.15 4.02
CA LYS A 515 -0.88 -9.02 2.86
C LYS A 515 -0.21 -10.31 3.32
N LEU A 516 -0.71 -11.44 2.83
CA LEU A 516 -0.12 -12.77 3.06
C LEU A 516 1.31 -12.88 2.52
N LEU A 517 2.18 -13.49 3.31
CA LEU A 517 3.60 -13.70 2.98
C LEU A 517 3.84 -15.16 2.55
N LYS A 518 3.36 -15.54 1.35
CA LYS A 518 3.50 -16.90 0.81
C LYS A 518 4.96 -17.39 0.77
N ARG A 519 5.93 -16.47 0.65
CA ARG A 519 7.36 -16.84 0.71
C ARG A 519 7.73 -17.49 2.04
N GLU A 520 7.23 -16.96 3.15
CA GLU A 520 7.50 -17.52 4.48
C GLU A 520 6.84 -18.89 4.64
N LEU A 521 5.64 -19.06 4.09
CA LEU A 521 4.98 -20.37 4.07
C LEU A 521 5.79 -21.39 3.25
N ARG A 522 6.30 -21.00 2.05
CA ARG A 522 7.17 -21.88 1.26
C ARG A 522 8.46 -22.24 2.00
N ALA A 523 9.09 -21.27 2.68
CA ALA A 523 10.31 -21.52 3.48
C ALA A 523 9.99 -22.47 4.66
N ARG A 524 8.84 -22.29 5.34
CA ARG A 524 8.44 -23.10 6.49
C ARG A 524 8.06 -24.52 6.13
N TYR A 525 7.41 -24.73 5.00
CA TYR A 525 6.84 -26.03 4.62
C TYR A 525 7.56 -26.70 3.45
N GLY A 526 8.35 -25.98 2.66
CA GLY A 526 9.05 -26.49 1.47
C GLY A 526 10.21 -27.45 1.75
N GLY A 527 10.80 -27.41 2.96
CA GLY A 527 11.89 -28.32 3.37
C GLY A 527 11.41 -29.65 4.02
N ARG A 528 10.09 -29.85 4.14
CA ARG A 528 9.49 -31.03 4.80
C ARG A 528 8.90 -32.01 3.80
N ALA A 529 9.74 -32.60 2.97
CA ALA A 529 9.31 -33.73 2.14
C ALA A 529 8.94 -34.99 2.97
N ASP A 530 9.45 -35.13 4.22
CA ASP A 530 9.31 -36.35 5.04
C ASP A 530 9.13 -36.10 6.54
N ALA A 531 8.20 -35.25 6.96
CA ALA A 531 7.82 -35.20 8.37
C ALA A 531 6.34 -35.48 8.55
N VAL A 532 5.97 -36.74 8.51
CA VAL A 532 4.79 -37.25 9.20
C VAL A 532 5.10 -37.14 10.72
N PRO A 533 4.33 -36.42 11.54
CA PRO A 533 4.37 -36.64 12.98
C PRO A 533 3.80 -38.04 13.22
N GLY A 534 4.68 -38.98 13.55
CA GLY A 534 4.26 -40.30 14.00
C GLY A 534 3.36 -40.15 15.22
N VAL A 535 2.24 -40.88 15.15
CA VAL A 535 1.44 -41.29 16.30
C VAL A 535 2.39 -42.07 17.23
N GLY A 536 2.64 -41.50 18.41
CA GLY A 536 3.25 -42.15 19.54
C GLY A 536 2.43 -41.82 20.77
#